data_6019bea5895982433fce9d8719ed1e80
#
_entry.id   6019bea5895982433fce9d8719ed1e80
#
_cell.length_a   1.000
_cell.length_b   1.000
_cell.length_c   1.000
_cell.angle_alpha   90.00
_cell.angle_beta   90.00
_cell.angle_gamma   90.00
#
_symmetry.space_group_name_H-M   'P 1'
#
loop_
_entity.id
_entity.type
_entity.pdbx_description
1 polymer ?
#
loop_
_entity_poly.entity_id
_entity_poly.type
_entity_poly.pdbx_seq_one_letter_code
_entity_poly.pdbx_strand_id
1 'polypeptide(L)'
;MRTESETVNGVFLDDANASYDKAAKRFLSEKVLLAWILKYLVEEFRECSLRDIAEKYIEGDPTLTVGTIPVDPDLTNAARKLKNKTAPKKIKGDRNEDSSETEGSAIFDIMFRAIVPTTGETIALIINIEPQRTVNTGYSLVRRAIYYGCRMISSQRETEFTGDDYDSIKKVYTIWLVMDAPKGGSNSIRRYEIKEKILHGHGHEEIKNYDLMVAIMAFLGNKATKHRLLRLLHLIFLDKLKAADKAKALKRDYDLVLTPVMEGELMKMGSLAEGIAERARMEGKAEGKAEGKETTILASIRNLMKTMNLTAKQAMDALMIPASEQKKYATQV
;
A
#
# COMPACT_ATOMS: atom_id res chain seq x y z
N MET A 1 23.99 1.29 21.09
CA MET A 1 22.91 2.06 21.74
C MET A 1 22.51 3.17 20.77
N ARG A 2 21.27 3.18 20.29
CA ARG A 2 20.73 4.33 19.55
C ARG A 2 20.63 5.50 20.53
N THR A 3 20.95 6.71 20.07
CA THR A 3 20.83 7.91 20.91
C THR A 3 19.33 8.24 21.11
N GLU A 4 18.97 8.91 22.22
CA GLU A 4 17.59 9.36 22.44
C GLU A 4 17.05 10.19 21.27
N SER A 5 17.89 10.98 20.61
CA SER A 5 17.55 11.75 19.42
C SER A 5 17.16 10.89 18.22
N GLU A 6 17.84 9.74 17.98
CA GLU A 6 17.52 8.80 16.90
C GLU A 6 16.18 8.08 17.15
N THR A 7 15.87 7.79 18.42
CA THR A 7 14.62 7.15 18.80
C THR A 7 13.44 8.12 18.63
N VAL A 8 13.57 9.37 19.05
CA VAL A 8 12.53 10.40 18.90
C VAL A 8 12.28 10.72 17.44
N ASN A 9 13.32 10.85 16.62
CA ASN A 9 13.17 11.11 15.17
C ASN A 9 12.50 9.94 14.45
N GLY A 10 12.82 8.69 14.80
CA GLY A 10 12.17 7.49 14.25
C GLY A 10 10.68 7.48 14.55
N VAL A 11 10.26 7.74 15.78
CA VAL A 11 8.83 7.79 16.17
C VAL A 11 8.07 8.86 15.40
N PHE A 12 8.62 10.07 15.22
CA PHE A 12 7.97 11.13 14.45
C PHE A 12 7.81 10.82 12.95
N LEU A 13 8.76 10.10 12.35
CA LEU A 13 8.66 9.67 10.96
C LEU A 13 7.59 8.60 10.78
N ASP A 14 7.51 7.67 11.70
CA ASP A 14 6.48 6.62 11.70
C ASP A 14 5.09 7.23 11.85
N ASP A 15 4.91 8.20 12.74
CA ASP A 15 3.65 8.93 12.92
C ASP A 15 3.26 9.76 11.68
N ALA A 16 4.22 10.40 11.02
CA ALA A 16 3.98 11.17 9.81
C ALA A 16 3.61 10.25 8.63
N ASN A 17 4.28 9.10 8.48
CA ASN A 17 3.96 8.10 7.48
C ASN A 17 2.57 7.49 7.71
N ALA A 18 2.23 7.14 8.96
CA ALA A 18 0.91 6.64 9.33
C ALA A 18 -0.20 7.67 9.07
N SER A 19 0.09 8.95 9.32
CA SER A 19 -0.85 10.05 9.05
C SER A 19 -1.04 10.29 7.56
N TYR A 20 0.04 10.19 6.76
CA TYR A 20 -0.02 10.24 5.29
C TYR A 20 -0.84 9.08 4.73
N ASP A 21 -0.57 7.87 5.17
CA ASP A 21 -1.29 6.66 4.79
C ASP A 21 -2.80 6.78 5.06
N LYS A 22 -3.16 7.25 6.25
CA LYS A 22 -4.56 7.50 6.63
C LYS A 22 -5.23 8.53 5.73
N ALA A 23 -4.55 9.63 5.38
CA ALA A 23 -5.08 10.65 4.48
C ALA A 23 -5.24 10.11 3.05
N ALA A 24 -4.27 9.34 2.56
CA ALA A 24 -4.30 8.68 1.26
C ALA A 24 -5.47 7.69 1.15
N LYS A 25 -5.69 6.87 2.17
CA LYS A 25 -6.82 5.92 2.25
C LYS A 25 -8.17 6.65 2.21
N ARG A 26 -8.32 7.73 2.99
CA ARG A 26 -9.53 8.55 2.98
C ARG A 26 -9.78 9.20 1.63
N PHE A 27 -8.74 9.75 1.01
CA PHE A 27 -8.86 10.35 -0.31
C PHE A 27 -9.28 9.31 -1.36
N LEU A 28 -8.66 8.12 -1.36
CA LEU A 28 -8.98 7.05 -2.30
C LEU A 28 -10.32 6.37 -2.05
N SER A 29 -10.88 6.43 -0.84
CA SER A 29 -12.19 5.83 -0.55
C SER A 29 -13.37 6.59 -1.17
N GLU A 30 -13.14 7.77 -1.74
CA GLU A 30 -14.17 8.51 -2.46
C GLU A 30 -14.60 7.76 -3.73
N LYS A 31 -15.92 7.55 -3.90
CA LYS A 31 -16.50 6.75 -5.00
C LYS A 31 -16.00 7.14 -6.38
N VAL A 32 -15.76 8.42 -6.61
CA VAL A 32 -15.25 8.91 -7.90
C VAL A 32 -13.85 8.37 -8.21
N LEU A 33 -12.98 8.23 -7.20
CA LEU A 33 -11.64 7.66 -7.38
C LEU A 33 -11.67 6.14 -7.48
N LEU A 34 -12.53 5.49 -6.69
CA LEU A 34 -12.79 4.06 -6.83
C LEU A 34 -13.31 3.73 -8.22
N ALA A 35 -14.18 4.57 -8.79
CA ALA A 35 -14.64 4.40 -10.15
C ALA A 35 -13.52 4.45 -11.19
N TRP A 36 -12.54 5.35 -11.01
CA TRP A 36 -11.33 5.36 -11.85
C TRP A 36 -10.54 4.07 -11.74
N ILE A 37 -10.35 3.56 -10.52
CA ILE A 37 -9.64 2.31 -10.28
C ILE A 37 -10.38 1.13 -10.92
N LEU A 38 -11.69 1.00 -10.67
CA LEU A 38 -12.52 -0.06 -11.24
C LEU A 38 -12.49 -0.04 -12.77
N LYS A 39 -12.75 1.11 -13.39
CA LYS A 39 -12.78 1.24 -14.85
C LYS A 39 -11.49 0.77 -15.53
N TYR A 40 -10.34 1.02 -14.93
CA TYR A 40 -9.04 0.75 -15.56
C TYR A 40 -8.40 -0.56 -15.12
N LEU A 41 -8.78 -1.11 -13.97
CA LEU A 41 -8.14 -2.29 -13.40
C LEU A 41 -9.07 -3.52 -13.35
N VAL A 42 -10.38 -3.32 -13.30
CA VAL A 42 -11.36 -4.38 -13.17
C VAL A 42 -12.10 -4.55 -14.49
N GLU A 43 -11.99 -5.73 -15.07
CA GLU A 43 -12.44 -6.00 -16.45
C GLU A 43 -13.94 -5.77 -16.63
N GLU A 44 -14.72 -6.14 -15.64
CA GLU A 44 -16.18 -6.04 -15.61
C GLU A 44 -16.68 -4.59 -15.74
N PHE A 45 -15.84 -3.59 -15.42
CA PHE A 45 -16.21 -2.17 -15.49
C PHE A 45 -15.56 -1.40 -16.64
N ARG A 46 -14.78 -2.07 -17.49
CA ARG A 46 -14.01 -1.41 -18.57
C ARG A 46 -14.89 -0.56 -19.50
N GLU A 47 -16.04 -1.04 -19.87
CA GLU A 47 -16.96 -0.36 -20.81
C GLU A 47 -17.91 0.62 -20.12
N CYS A 48 -17.94 0.66 -18.79
CA CYS A 48 -18.84 1.53 -18.04
C CYS A 48 -18.35 2.97 -18.00
N SER A 49 -19.26 3.94 -17.89
CA SER A 49 -18.90 5.31 -17.60
C SER A 49 -18.43 5.46 -16.15
N LEU A 50 -17.50 6.38 -15.87
CA LEU A 50 -17.05 6.67 -14.50
C LEU A 50 -18.21 7.06 -13.59
N ARG A 51 -19.18 7.80 -14.13
CA ARG A 51 -20.37 8.22 -13.40
C ARG A 51 -21.23 7.04 -13.00
N ASP A 52 -21.53 6.12 -13.94
CA ASP A 52 -22.33 4.93 -13.64
C ASP A 52 -21.63 4.05 -12.60
N ILE A 53 -20.30 3.89 -12.69
CA ILE A 53 -19.57 3.11 -11.70
C ILE A 53 -19.72 3.73 -10.33
N ALA A 54 -19.52 5.05 -10.19
CA ALA A 54 -19.59 5.73 -8.90
C ALA A 54 -20.99 5.75 -8.30
N GLU A 55 -22.03 5.98 -9.13
CA GLU A 55 -23.39 6.19 -8.65
C GLU A 55 -24.22 4.89 -8.52
N LYS A 56 -23.96 3.89 -9.38
CA LYS A 56 -24.84 2.70 -9.49
C LYS A 56 -24.18 1.40 -9.02
N TYR A 57 -22.86 1.25 -9.20
CA TYR A 57 -22.23 -0.06 -9.05
C TYR A 57 -21.40 -0.21 -7.79
N ILE A 58 -21.00 0.87 -7.12
CA ILE A 58 -20.30 0.79 -5.82
C ILE A 58 -21.36 0.78 -4.72
N GLU A 59 -21.47 -0.33 -3.99
CA GLU A 59 -22.41 -0.49 -2.89
C GLU A 59 -22.01 0.33 -1.66
N GLY A 60 -23.01 1.01 -1.08
CA GLY A 60 -22.85 1.76 0.19
C GLY A 60 -21.91 2.95 0.07
N ASP A 61 -21.56 3.53 1.21
CA ASP A 61 -20.42 4.44 1.32
C ASP A 61 -19.19 3.61 1.66
N PRO A 62 -18.11 3.70 0.87
CA PRO A 62 -16.84 3.07 1.18
C PRO A 62 -16.29 3.72 2.44
N THR A 63 -16.80 3.33 3.59
CA THR A 63 -16.32 3.82 4.86
C THR A 63 -15.04 3.06 5.21
N LEU A 64 -14.01 3.81 5.55
CA LEU A 64 -12.86 3.33 6.31
C LEU A 64 -13.37 2.75 7.63
N THR A 65 -13.88 1.54 7.59
CA THR A 65 -14.32 0.85 8.80
C THR A 65 -13.14 0.03 9.28
N VAL A 66 -12.41 0.56 10.24
CA VAL A 66 -11.53 -0.24 11.09
C VAL A 66 -12.42 -1.31 11.74
N GLY A 67 -12.33 -2.53 11.27
CA GLY A 67 -13.09 -3.65 11.82
C GLY A 67 -12.52 -4.98 11.36
N THR A 68 -12.44 -5.92 12.28
CA THR A 68 -11.98 -7.29 12.08
C THR A 68 -13.03 -8.11 11.33
N ILE A 69 -12.63 -8.81 10.27
CA ILE A 69 -13.46 -9.88 9.68
C ILE A 69 -13.09 -11.17 10.42
N PRO A 70 -13.96 -11.73 11.27
CA PRO A 70 -13.71 -13.03 11.87
C PRO A 70 -13.78 -14.10 10.77
N VAL A 71 -12.78 -14.95 10.71
CA VAL A 71 -12.76 -16.14 9.85
C VAL A 71 -13.47 -17.32 10.54
N ASP A 72 -13.68 -17.21 11.85
CA ASP A 72 -14.37 -18.22 12.64
C ASP A 72 -15.90 -18.04 12.54
N PRO A 73 -16.64 -19.02 12.00
CA PRO A 73 -18.10 -18.99 11.91
C PRO A 73 -18.80 -18.75 13.27
N ASP A 74 -18.24 -19.25 14.36
CA ASP A 74 -18.82 -19.12 15.70
C ASP A 74 -18.69 -17.68 16.22
N LEU A 75 -17.59 -17.00 15.94
CA LEU A 75 -17.41 -15.58 16.26
C LEU A 75 -18.34 -14.70 15.40
N THR A 76 -18.55 -15.07 14.14
CA THR A 76 -19.50 -14.36 13.26
C THR A 76 -20.92 -14.46 13.79
N ASN A 77 -21.35 -15.63 14.24
CA ASN A 77 -22.67 -15.85 14.82
C ASN A 77 -22.85 -15.15 16.17
N ALA A 78 -21.84 -15.10 17.02
CA ALA A 78 -21.87 -14.36 18.28
C ALA A 78 -21.98 -12.84 18.02
N ALA A 79 -21.25 -12.30 17.06
CA ALA A 79 -21.33 -10.89 16.66
C ALA A 79 -22.69 -10.54 16.05
N ARG A 80 -23.33 -11.45 15.28
CA ARG A 80 -24.70 -11.28 14.75
C ARG A 80 -25.75 -11.26 15.87
N LYS A 81 -25.66 -12.16 16.86
CA LYS A 81 -26.61 -12.21 18.00
C LYS A 81 -26.54 -10.95 18.87
N LEU A 82 -25.36 -10.35 19.05
CA LEU A 82 -25.21 -9.08 19.77
C LEU A 82 -25.76 -7.87 19.01
N LYS A 83 -25.68 -7.85 17.67
CA LYS A 83 -26.16 -6.74 16.82
C LYS A 83 -27.68 -6.71 16.65
N ASN A 84 -28.37 -7.82 16.81
CA ASN A 84 -29.83 -7.86 16.66
C ASN A 84 -30.60 -7.26 17.85
N LYS A 85 -29.94 -6.82 18.93
CA LYS A 85 -30.62 -6.30 20.11
C LYS A 85 -30.70 -4.79 20.22
N THR A 86 -29.92 -4.00 19.52
CA THR A 86 -29.98 -2.53 19.63
C THR A 86 -29.22 -1.84 18.47
N ALA A 87 -29.88 -1.44 17.38
CA ALA A 87 -29.51 -0.25 16.63
C ALA A 87 -30.42 0.02 15.41
N PRO A 88 -30.67 1.30 15.05
CA PRO A 88 -31.37 1.67 13.83
C PRO A 88 -30.53 1.29 12.60
N LYS A 89 -31.24 1.02 11.47
CA LYS A 89 -30.66 0.63 10.18
C LYS A 89 -29.62 1.66 9.68
N LYS A 90 -28.36 1.50 10.04
CA LYS A 90 -27.24 2.12 9.33
C LYS A 90 -26.67 1.09 8.37
N ILE A 91 -26.47 1.52 7.12
CA ILE A 91 -25.84 0.78 6.05
C ILE A 91 -24.46 0.35 6.53
N LYS A 92 -24.17 -0.96 6.52
CA LYS A 92 -22.91 -1.52 7.03
C LYS A 92 -21.84 -1.43 5.94
N GLY A 93 -20.80 -0.65 6.17
CA GLY A 93 -19.52 -0.86 5.49
C GLY A 93 -18.91 -2.19 5.93
N ASP A 94 -18.21 -2.86 5.03
CA ASP A 94 -17.49 -4.09 5.33
C ASP A 94 -16.31 -3.78 6.28
N ARG A 95 -15.94 -4.76 7.12
CA ARG A 95 -14.86 -4.59 8.09
C ARG A 95 -13.50 -4.77 7.40
N ASN A 96 -12.52 -3.96 7.75
CA ASN A 96 -11.21 -3.92 7.09
C ASN A 96 -10.16 -4.86 7.72
N GLU A 97 -10.51 -5.57 8.81
CA GLU A 97 -9.58 -6.48 9.49
C GLU A 97 -10.14 -7.90 9.49
N ASP A 98 -9.29 -8.84 9.13
CA ASP A 98 -9.54 -10.27 9.23
C ASP A 98 -8.60 -10.86 10.29
N SER A 99 -9.16 -11.40 11.37
CA SER A 99 -8.40 -12.01 12.45
C SER A 99 -8.95 -13.37 12.82
N SER A 100 -8.05 -14.33 13.01
CA SER A 100 -8.35 -15.57 13.70
C SER A 100 -7.43 -15.72 14.92
N GLU A 101 -7.86 -16.40 15.95
CA GLU A 101 -7.04 -16.65 17.15
C GLU A 101 -5.74 -17.40 16.84
N THR A 102 -5.71 -18.17 15.75
CA THR A 102 -4.57 -19.02 15.35
C THR A 102 -3.72 -18.41 14.22
N GLU A 103 -4.29 -17.54 13.39
CA GLU A 103 -3.62 -17.05 12.15
C GLU A 103 -3.27 -15.56 12.17
N GLY A 104 -3.61 -14.84 13.23
CA GLY A 104 -3.39 -13.38 13.33
C GLY A 104 -4.42 -12.56 12.57
N SER A 105 -4.21 -11.24 12.56
CA SER A 105 -5.09 -10.29 11.88
C SER A 105 -4.53 -9.90 10.51
N ALA A 106 -5.37 -9.84 9.49
CA ALA A 106 -5.09 -9.17 8.23
C ALA A 106 -5.85 -7.84 8.22
N ILE A 107 -5.13 -6.75 8.00
CA ILE A 107 -5.71 -5.40 7.92
C ILE A 107 -5.74 -5.00 6.45
N PHE A 108 -6.92 -4.64 5.97
CA PHE A 108 -7.14 -4.16 4.61
C PHE A 108 -7.33 -2.64 4.63
N ASP A 109 -6.79 -1.96 3.64
CA ASP A 109 -6.81 -0.49 3.62
C ASP A 109 -8.20 0.04 3.27
N ILE A 110 -8.77 -0.40 2.16
CA ILE A 110 -10.10 -0.03 1.69
C ILE A 110 -10.80 -1.30 1.23
N MET A 111 -11.93 -1.61 1.82
CA MET A 111 -12.76 -2.75 1.44
C MET A 111 -14.16 -2.27 1.08
N PHE A 112 -14.68 -2.72 -0.04
CA PHE A 112 -16.02 -2.40 -0.52
C PHE A 112 -16.52 -3.48 -1.48
N ARG A 113 -17.81 -3.40 -1.82
CA ARG A 113 -18.48 -4.27 -2.79
C ARG A 113 -18.89 -3.47 -4.00
N ALA A 114 -18.89 -4.13 -5.15
CA ALA A 114 -19.41 -3.55 -6.37
C ALA A 114 -20.28 -4.58 -7.11
N ILE A 115 -21.30 -4.09 -7.79
CA ILE A 115 -22.21 -4.89 -8.60
C ILE A 115 -21.67 -4.93 -10.02
N VAL A 116 -21.51 -6.13 -10.57
CA VAL A 116 -21.08 -6.34 -11.95
C VAL A 116 -22.19 -5.89 -12.92
N PRO A 117 -21.91 -4.93 -13.81
CA PRO A 117 -22.96 -4.33 -14.66
C PRO A 117 -23.69 -5.30 -15.58
N THR A 118 -23.02 -6.35 -16.02
CA THR A 118 -23.56 -7.32 -17.01
C THR A 118 -24.36 -8.44 -16.37
N THR A 119 -23.97 -8.88 -15.16
CA THR A 119 -24.60 -10.04 -14.50
C THR A 119 -25.45 -9.65 -13.30
N GLY A 120 -25.23 -8.46 -12.73
CA GLY A 120 -25.85 -8.06 -11.46
C GLY A 120 -25.25 -8.74 -10.24
N GLU A 121 -24.21 -9.58 -10.41
CA GLU A 121 -23.53 -10.26 -9.31
C GLU A 121 -22.69 -9.28 -8.50
N THR A 122 -22.55 -9.56 -7.22
CA THR A 122 -21.69 -8.76 -6.32
C THR A 122 -20.30 -9.35 -6.32
N ILE A 123 -19.29 -8.49 -6.51
CA ILE A 123 -17.89 -8.83 -6.32
C ILE A 123 -17.35 -8.10 -5.09
N ALA A 124 -16.46 -8.73 -4.35
CA ALA A 124 -15.78 -8.12 -3.21
C ALA A 124 -14.42 -7.60 -3.63
N LEU A 125 -14.12 -6.35 -3.25
CA LEU A 125 -12.86 -5.69 -3.62
C LEU A 125 -12.12 -5.22 -2.38
N ILE A 126 -10.81 -5.47 -2.37
CA ILE A 126 -9.86 -4.83 -1.47
C ILE A 126 -8.94 -3.95 -2.30
N ILE A 127 -8.76 -2.70 -1.87
CA ILE A 127 -7.72 -1.84 -2.37
C ILE A 127 -6.71 -1.63 -1.24
N ASN A 128 -5.49 -2.07 -1.47
CA ASN A 128 -4.38 -1.82 -0.57
C ASN A 128 -3.47 -0.73 -1.17
N ILE A 129 -3.11 0.22 -0.33
CA ILE A 129 -2.14 1.25 -0.66
C ILE A 129 -0.85 0.89 0.05
N GLU A 130 0.22 0.70 -0.72
CA GLU A 130 1.56 0.52 -0.16
C GLU A 130 2.37 1.81 -0.36
N PRO A 131 2.33 2.75 0.60
CA PRO A 131 2.98 4.05 0.48
C PRO A 131 4.49 3.97 0.71
N GLN A 132 5.00 2.83 1.15
CA GLN A 132 6.42 2.67 1.43
C GLN A 132 7.24 2.81 0.15
N ARG A 133 8.18 3.75 0.19
CA ARG A 133 9.10 4.05 -0.90
C ARG A 133 10.16 2.98 -1.13
N THR A 134 10.25 1.98 -0.28
CA THR A 134 11.19 0.88 -0.41
C THR A 134 10.45 -0.44 -0.55
N VAL A 135 10.59 -1.06 -1.72
CA VAL A 135 10.05 -2.40 -2.04
C VAL A 135 10.64 -3.50 -1.13
N ASN A 136 11.53 -3.14 -0.21
CA ASN A 136 12.21 -4.11 0.67
C ASN A 136 11.36 -4.42 1.91
N THR A 137 10.21 -5.02 1.69
CA THR A 137 9.34 -5.56 2.76
C THR A 137 9.88 -6.86 3.35
N GLY A 138 11.02 -7.38 2.86
CA GLY A 138 11.52 -8.71 3.23
C GLY A 138 10.71 -9.87 2.62
N TYR A 139 9.60 -9.60 1.95
CA TYR A 139 8.73 -10.60 1.29
C TYR A 139 8.09 -10.04 -0.01
N SER A 140 7.55 -10.93 -0.83
CA SER A 140 6.87 -10.57 -2.07
C SER A 140 5.47 -10.03 -1.81
N LEU A 141 5.16 -8.79 -2.26
CA LEU A 141 3.82 -8.22 -2.20
C LEU A 141 2.78 -9.07 -2.96
N VAL A 142 3.18 -9.76 -4.03
CA VAL A 142 2.29 -10.67 -4.77
C VAL A 142 1.83 -11.83 -3.89
N ARG A 143 2.73 -12.41 -3.07
CA ARG A 143 2.35 -13.47 -2.12
C ARG A 143 1.35 -12.95 -1.09
N ARG A 144 1.57 -11.74 -0.58
CA ARG A 144 0.63 -11.09 0.37
C ARG A 144 -0.72 -10.83 -0.28
N ALA A 145 -0.75 -10.37 -1.54
CA ALA A 145 -1.98 -10.13 -2.28
C ALA A 145 -2.79 -11.42 -2.51
N ILE A 146 -2.11 -12.51 -2.86
CA ILE A 146 -2.72 -13.83 -3.00
C ILE A 146 -3.29 -14.30 -1.65
N TYR A 147 -2.49 -14.19 -0.57
CA TYR A 147 -2.95 -14.55 0.77
C TYR A 147 -4.21 -13.77 1.17
N TYR A 148 -4.25 -12.46 0.93
CA TYR A 148 -5.42 -11.63 1.21
C TYR A 148 -6.63 -12.03 0.37
N GLY A 149 -6.44 -12.37 -0.91
CA GLY A 149 -7.51 -12.90 -1.76
C GLY A 149 -8.09 -14.22 -1.21
N CYS A 150 -7.23 -15.15 -0.81
CA CYS A 150 -7.65 -16.41 -0.20
C CYS A 150 -8.42 -16.17 1.11
N ARG A 151 -7.98 -15.22 1.94
CA ARG A 151 -8.67 -14.85 3.18
C ARG A 151 -10.06 -14.28 2.89
N MET A 152 -10.21 -13.43 1.88
CA MET A 152 -11.51 -12.92 1.45
C MET A 152 -12.46 -14.01 0.96
N ILE A 153 -11.95 -14.99 0.21
CA ILE A 153 -12.78 -16.14 -0.22
C ILE A 153 -13.18 -16.95 1.00
N SER A 154 -12.24 -17.29 1.88
CA SER A 154 -12.51 -18.06 3.08
C SER A 154 -13.53 -17.39 4.02
N SER A 155 -13.46 -16.05 4.16
CA SER A 155 -14.36 -15.26 5.01
C SER A 155 -15.81 -15.19 4.50
N GLN A 156 -16.07 -15.63 3.27
CA GLN A 156 -17.41 -15.68 2.71
C GLN A 156 -18.24 -16.84 3.27
N ARG A 157 -17.61 -17.86 3.85
CA ARG A 157 -18.33 -18.94 4.49
C ARG A 157 -19.22 -18.42 5.61
N GLU A 158 -20.44 -18.92 5.69
CA GLU A 158 -21.50 -18.48 6.63
C GLU A 158 -21.94 -17.02 6.47
N THR A 159 -21.43 -16.33 5.44
CA THR A 159 -21.83 -14.94 5.10
C THR A 159 -22.42 -14.84 3.72
N GLU A 160 -21.76 -15.38 2.70
CA GLU A 160 -22.20 -15.40 1.30
C GLU A 160 -22.72 -16.80 0.92
N PHE A 161 -22.11 -17.85 1.45
CA PHE A 161 -22.52 -19.24 1.22
C PHE A 161 -22.49 -20.06 2.52
N THR A 162 -23.27 -21.12 2.58
CA THR A 162 -23.37 -22.05 3.74
C THR A 162 -23.29 -23.48 3.27
N GLY A 163 -22.79 -24.37 4.14
CA GLY A 163 -22.67 -25.79 3.82
C GLY A 163 -21.80 -26.04 2.59
N ASP A 164 -22.36 -26.70 1.58
CA ASP A 164 -21.70 -27.13 0.34
C ASP A 164 -22.07 -26.26 -0.87
N ASP A 165 -22.71 -25.10 -0.66
CA ASP A 165 -23.11 -24.18 -1.72
C ASP A 165 -21.91 -23.33 -2.22
N TYR A 166 -20.87 -24.00 -2.72
CA TYR A 166 -19.66 -23.34 -3.25
C TYR A 166 -19.92 -22.48 -4.50
N ASP A 167 -21.02 -22.71 -5.23
CA ASP A 167 -21.38 -21.93 -6.40
C ASP A 167 -21.76 -20.48 -6.04
N SER A 168 -22.10 -20.23 -4.79
CA SER A 168 -22.40 -18.87 -4.28
C SER A 168 -21.17 -18.06 -3.88
N ILE A 169 -19.94 -18.61 -4.01
CA ILE A 169 -18.71 -17.88 -3.74
C ILE A 169 -18.61 -16.68 -4.71
N LYS A 170 -18.42 -15.49 -4.13
CA LYS A 170 -18.25 -14.26 -4.88
C LYS A 170 -16.79 -14.07 -5.27
N LYS A 171 -16.57 -13.63 -6.51
CA LYS A 171 -15.24 -13.24 -7.00
C LYS A 171 -14.64 -12.13 -6.16
N VAL A 172 -13.33 -12.22 -5.90
CA VAL A 172 -12.59 -11.25 -5.11
C VAL A 172 -11.47 -10.61 -5.93
N TYR A 173 -11.26 -9.32 -5.68
CA TYR A 173 -10.14 -8.57 -6.24
C TYR A 173 -9.27 -8.02 -5.12
N THR A 174 -7.96 -8.20 -5.22
CA THR A 174 -6.98 -7.49 -4.40
C THR A 174 -6.19 -6.54 -5.29
N ILE A 175 -6.35 -5.23 -5.09
CA ILE A 175 -5.70 -4.19 -5.89
C ILE A 175 -4.66 -3.48 -5.03
N TRP A 176 -3.43 -3.45 -5.50
CA TRP A 176 -2.29 -2.88 -4.80
C TRP A 176 -1.74 -1.69 -5.56
N LEU A 177 -1.78 -0.52 -4.94
CA LEU A 177 -1.17 0.71 -5.45
C LEU A 177 0.20 0.88 -4.80
N VAL A 178 1.25 0.58 -5.54
CA VAL A 178 2.63 0.59 -5.06
C VAL A 178 3.31 1.85 -5.55
N MET A 179 3.67 2.74 -4.63
CA MET A 179 4.21 4.06 -4.96
C MET A 179 5.66 4.03 -5.41
N ASP A 180 6.44 3.05 -4.94
CA ASP A 180 7.80 2.83 -5.39
C ASP A 180 7.92 1.47 -6.07
N ALA A 181 8.24 1.51 -7.35
CA ALA A 181 8.32 0.30 -8.16
C ALA A 181 9.71 -0.34 -8.06
N PRO A 182 9.81 -1.68 -8.09
CA PRO A 182 11.09 -2.35 -8.23
C PRO A 182 11.79 -1.91 -9.52
N LYS A 183 13.11 -2.00 -9.54
CA LYS A 183 13.95 -1.61 -10.70
C LYS A 183 13.40 -2.22 -12.00
N GLY A 184 13.09 -1.36 -12.97
CA GLY A 184 12.50 -1.76 -14.25
C GLY A 184 10.99 -2.05 -14.24
N GLY A 185 10.30 -1.89 -13.08
CA GLY A 185 8.87 -2.14 -12.93
C GLY A 185 7.98 -0.90 -12.89
N SER A 186 8.55 0.32 -12.96
CA SER A 186 7.82 1.59 -12.88
C SER A 186 6.78 1.73 -13.99
N ASN A 187 5.65 2.36 -13.64
CA ASN A 187 4.53 2.63 -14.56
C ASN A 187 3.98 1.34 -15.21
N SER A 188 3.89 0.27 -14.44
CA SER A 188 3.35 -1.01 -14.91
C SER A 188 2.12 -1.42 -14.10
N ILE A 189 1.21 -2.13 -14.76
CA ILE A 189 0.08 -2.81 -14.15
C ILE A 189 0.23 -4.28 -14.45
N ARG A 190 0.16 -5.12 -13.42
CA ARG A 190 0.30 -6.57 -13.54
C ARG A 190 -0.91 -7.24 -12.93
N ARG A 191 -1.49 -8.20 -13.66
CA ARG A 191 -2.63 -9.01 -13.24
C ARG A 191 -2.17 -10.43 -12.97
N TYR A 192 -2.62 -10.99 -11.88
CA TYR A 192 -2.41 -12.39 -11.47
C TYR A 192 -3.78 -13.01 -11.28
N GLU A 193 -4.03 -14.12 -11.93
CA GLU A 193 -5.34 -14.78 -11.97
C GLU A 193 -5.19 -16.27 -12.11
N ILE A 194 -6.22 -17.03 -11.77
CA ILE A 194 -6.30 -18.48 -11.98
C ILE A 194 -6.75 -18.72 -13.42
N LYS A 195 -6.07 -19.65 -14.10
CA LYS A 195 -6.41 -20.06 -15.46
C LYS A 195 -6.38 -21.58 -15.59
N GLU A 196 -7.36 -22.10 -16.32
CA GLU A 196 -7.36 -23.50 -16.72
C GLU A 196 -6.26 -23.77 -17.74
N LYS A 197 -5.57 -24.90 -17.59
CA LYS A 197 -4.67 -25.47 -18.60
C LYS A 197 -4.95 -26.95 -18.74
N ILE A 198 -5.48 -27.37 -19.89
CA ILE A 198 -5.70 -28.78 -20.18
C ILE A 198 -4.34 -29.48 -20.31
N LEU A 199 -4.08 -30.46 -19.44
CA LEU A 199 -2.85 -31.24 -19.47
C LEU A 199 -3.01 -32.54 -20.29
N HIS A 200 -4.23 -33.09 -20.35
CA HIS A 200 -4.57 -34.30 -21.13
C HIS A 200 -6.09 -34.32 -21.35
N GLY A 201 -6.53 -34.90 -22.48
CA GLY A 201 -7.94 -35.02 -22.81
C GLY A 201 -8.55 -33.80 -23.45
N HIS A 202 -9.89 -33.71 -23.41
CA HIS A 202 -10.72 -32.64 -23.96
C HIS A 202 -11.75 -32.21 -22.94
N GLY A 203 -12.19 -30.99 -23.02
CA GLY A 203 -13.19 -30.39 -22.16
C GLY A 203 -12.64 -29.11 -21.53
N HIS A 204 -13.55 -28.22 -21.16
CA HIS A 204 -13.27 -26.97 -20.49
C HIS A 204 -14.28 -26.77 -19.36
N GLU A 205 -13.78 -26.23 -18.25
CA GLU A 205 -14.63 -25.75 -17.18
C GLU A 205 -15.15 -24.34 -17.52
N GLU A 206 -16.32 -23.99 -17.05
CA GLU A 206 -16.84 -22.62 -17.20
C GLU A 206 -15.96 -21.64 -16.42
N ILE A 207 -15.58 -20.53 -17.07
CA ILE A 207 -14.67 -19.53 -16.49
C ILE A 207 -15.17 -19.03 -15.12
N LYS A 208 -16.49 -18.88 -14.95
CA LYS A 208 -17.10 -18.43 -13.69
C LYS A 208 -16.76 -19.33 -12.49
N ASN A 209 -16.46 -20.63 -12.72
CA ASN A 209 -16.20 -21.60 -11.66
C ASN A 209 -14.77 -21.54 -11.13
N TYR A 210 -13.82 -20.92 -11.83
CA TYR A 210 -12.44 -20.80 -11.38
C TYR A 210 -11.88 -19.37 -11.39
N ASP A 211 -12.49 -18.40 -12.07
CA ASP A 211 -12.06 -16.99 -12.07
C ASP A 211 -12.60 -16.28 -10.81
N LEU A 212 -12.29 -16.84 -9.64
CA LEU A 212 -12.81 -16.37 -8.35
C LEU A 212 -11.84 -15.42 -7.63
N MET A 213 -10.57 -15.32 -8.06
CA MET A 213 -9.58 -14.47 -7.41
C MET A 213 -8.67 -13.79 -8.42
N VAL A 214 -8.57 -12.48 -8.32
CA VAL A 214 -7.66 -11.66 -9.11
C VAL A 214 -6.84 -10.76 -8.21
N ALA A 215 -5.50 -10.78 -8.38
CA ALA A 215 -4.61 -9.82 -7.74
C ALA A 215 -4.02 -8.86 -8.78
N ILE A 216 -4.11 -7.56 -8.53
CA ILE A 216 -3.61 -6.52 -9.43
C ILE A 216 -2.57 -5.68 -8.70
N MET A 217 -1.39 -5.54 -9.31
CA MET A 217 -0.31 -4.68 -8.84
C MET A 217 -0.17 -3.50 -9.80
N ALA A 218 -0.51 -2.29 -9.35
CA ALA A 218 -0.29 -1.05 -10.06
C ALA A 218 0.93 -0.34 -9.49
N PHE A 219 2.07 -0.46 -10.19
CA PHE A 219 3.32 0.17 -9.79
C PHE A 219 3.39 1.57 -10.36
N LEU A 220 3.38 2.55 -9.48
CA LEU A 220 3.59 3.94 -9.87
C LEU A 220 5.07 4.18 -10.19
N GLY A 221 5.37 5.26 -10.84
CA GLY A 221 6.73 5.62 -11.20
C GLY A 221 6.94 7.13 -11.14
N ASN A 222 8.20 7.52 -11.12
CA ASN A 222 8.62 8.91 -11.07
C ASN A 222 8.63 9.62 -12.44
N LYS A 223 8.23 8.93 -13.52
CA LYS A 223 8.15 9.48 -14.88
C LYS A 223 6.71 9.51 -15.37
N ALA A 224 6.36 10.48 -16.19
CA ALA A 224 5.07 10.55 -16.85
C ALA A 224 4.81 9.28 -17.69
N THR A 225 3.62 8.72 -17.56
CA THR A 225 3.15 7.57 -18.33
C THR A 225 2.00 8.00 -19.25
N LYS A 226 1.77 7.26 -20.34
CA LYS A 226 0.60 7.46 -21.22
C LYS A 226 -0.68 6.84 -20.63
N HIS A 227 -0.56 5.92 -19.67
CA HIS A 227 -1.71 5.26 -19.06
C HIS A 227 -2.49 6.22 -18.14
N ARG A 228 -3.75 6.47 -18.46
CA ARG A 228 -4.54 7.54 -17.86
C ARG A 228 -4.72 7.41 -16.35
N LEU A 229 -4.97 6.20 -15.83
CA LEU A 229 -5.07 5.95 -14.40
C LEU A 229 -3.74 6.18 -13.69
N LEU A 230 -2.63 5.65 -14.22
CA LEU A 230 -1.32 5.83 -13.59
C LEU A 230 -0.89 7.30 -13.56
N ARG A 231 -1.27 8.10 -14.58
CA ARG A 231 -1.06 9.55 -14.56
C ARG A 231 -1.88 10.25 -13.48
N LEU A 232 -3.16 9.85 -13.32
CA LEU A 232 -4.01 10.36 -12.25
C LEU A 232 -3.41 10.06 -10.88
N LEU A 233 -3.04 8.81 -10.63
CA LEU A 233 -2.44 8.40 -9.35
C LEU A 233 -1.08 9.06 -9.12
N HIS A 234 -0.26 9.23 -10.17
CA HIS A 234 1.00 9.97 -10.08
C HIS A 234 0.75 11.43 -9.66
N LEU A 235 -0.21 12.12 -10.31
CA LEU A 235 -0.57 13.50 -9.95
C LEU A 235 -1.00 13.62 -8.48
N ILE A 236 -1.77 12.66 -7.99
CA ILE A 236 -2.26 12.67 -6.61
C ILE A 236 -1.11 12.44 -5.62
N PHE A 237 -0.34 11.38 -5.80
CA PHE A 237 0.57 10.85 -4.78
C PHE A 237 2.04 11.21 -4.94
N LEU A 238 2.53 11.34 -6.18
CA LEU A 238 3.96 11.49 -6.45
C LEU A 238 4.36 12.86 -6.97
N ASP A 239 3.42 13.61 -7.56
CA ASP A 239 3.71 14.95 -8.08
C ASP A 239 3.99 15.91 -6.92
N LYS A 240 4.97 16.82 -7.15
CA LYS A 240 5.41 17.81 -6.16
C LYS A 240 4.58 19.11 -6.20
N LEU A 241 3.54 19.17 -7.01
CA LEU A 241 2.65 20.33 -7.05
C LEU A 241 1.98 20.56 -5.70
N LYS A 242 1.70 21.81 -5.38
CA LYS A 242 0.89 22.18 -4.23
C LYS A 242 -0.54 21.65 -4.37
N ALA A 243 -1.21 21.38 -3.28
CA ALA A 243 -2.56 20.82 -3.26
C ALA A 243 -3.55 21.60 -4.15
N ALA A 244 -3.51 22.94 -4.10
CA ALA A 244 -4.36 23.79 -4.93
C ALA A 244 -4.11 23.62 -6.45
N ASP A 245 -2.85 23.43 -6.86
CA ASP A 245 -2.51 23.23 -8.26
C ASP A 245 -2.83 21.80 -8.71
N LYS A 246 -2.65 20.81 -7.82
CA LYS A 246 -3.17 19.44 -8.04
C LYS A 246 -4.67 19.47 -8.25
N ALA A 247 -5.44 20.16 -7.41
CA ALA A 247 -6.90 20.27 -7.54
C ALA A 247 -7.32 20.86 -8.89
N LYS A 248 -6.64 21.93 -9.35
CA LYS A 248 -6.87 22.51 -10.67
C LYS A 248 -6.56 21.53 -11.81
N ALA A 249 -5.45 20.80 -11.70
CA ALA A 249 -5.06 19.79 -12.70
C ALA A 249 -6.06 18.60 -12.71
N LEU A 250 -6.50 18.13 -11.55
CA LEU A 250 -7.52 17.09 -11.43
C LEU A 250 -8.83 17.48 -12.10
N LYS A 251 -9.29 18.72 -11.88
CA LYS A 251 -10.48 19.24 -12.54
C LYS A 251 -10.30 19.38 -14.06
N ARG A 252 -9.18 19.97 -14.50
CA ARG A 252 -8.92 20.24 -15.92
C ARG A 252 -8.73 18.97 -16.76
N ASP A 253 -7.92 18.02 -16.27
CA ASP A 253 -7.44 16.89 -17.06
C ASP A 253 -8.28 15.61 -16.86
N TYR A 254 -9.03 15.54 -15.75
CA TYR A 254 -9.78 14.34 -15.34
C TYR A 254 -11.26 14.62 -15.07
N ASP A 255 -11.71 15.87 -15.18
CA ASP A 255 -13.07 16.31 -14.81
C ASP A 255 -13.43 15.90 -13.36
N LEU A 256 -12.44 15.89 -12.49
CA LEU A 256 -12.58 15.47 -11.11
C LEU A 256 -12.67 16.71 -10.22
N VAL A 257 -13.90 16.99 -9.77
CA VAL A 257 -14.17 18.08 -8.82
C VAL A 257 -14.03 17.52 -7.42
N LEU A 258 -13.11 18.10 -6.65
CA LEU A 258 -12.87 17.67 -5.27
C LEU A 258 -13.97 18.16 -4.35
N THR A 259 -14.41 17.30 -3.44
CA THR A 259 -15.22 17.70 -2.30
C THR A 259 -14.35 18.44 -1.26
N PRO A 260 -14.93 19.23 -0.34
CA PRO A 260 -14.15 19.84 0.75
C PRO A 260 -13.34 18.83 1.57
N VAL A 261 -13.85 17.62 1.75
CA VAL A 261 -13.15 16.53 2.44
C VAL A 261 -11.92 16.09 1.62
N MET A 262 -12.08 15.87 0.33
CA MET A 262 -10.98 15.51 -0.56
C MET A 262 -9.90 16.60 -0.61
N GLU A 263 -10.30 17.88 -0.68
CA GLU A 263 -9.36 19.00 -0.64
C GLU A 263 -8.56 19.03 0.67
N GLY A 264 -9.23 18.81 1.79
CA GLY A 264 -8.58 18.72 3.11
C GLY A 264 -7.56 17.56 3.18
N GLU A 265 -7.91 16.39 2.72
CA GLU A 265 -6.99 15.24 2.72
C GLU A 265 -5.84 15.44 1.71
N LEU A 266 -6.07 16.06 0.57
CA LEU A 266 -5.03 16.38 -0.41
C LEU A 266 -4.01 17.40 0.15
N MET A 267 -4.48 18.43 0.86
CA MET A 267 -3.61 19.40 1.56
C MET A 267 -2.79 18.71 2.65
N LYS A 268 -3.42 17.83 3.42
CA LYS A 268 -2.76 17.08 4.49
C LYS A 268 -1.66 16.17 3.93
N MET A 269 -1.95 15.42 2.87
CA MET A 269 -0.93 14.61 2.19
C MET A 269 0.23 15.46 1.67
N GLY A 270 -0.05 16.64 1.10
CA GLY A 270 0.98 17.57 0.61
C GLY A 270 1.93 18.00 1.71
N SER A 271 1.40 18.51 2.83
CA SER A 271 2.22 18.98 3.96
C SER A 271 3.00 17.86 4.65
N LEU A 272 2.41 16.67 4.78
CA LEU A 272 3.09 15.51 5.34
C LEU A 272 4.22 15.00 4.42
N ALA A 273 3.99 14.96 3.12
CA ALA A 273 5.00 14.55 2.15
C ALA A 273 6.20 15.52 2.13
N GLU A 274 5.97 16.83 2.23
CA GLU A 274 7.03 17.82 2.35
C GLU A 274 7.84 17.62 3.64
N GLY A 275 7.17 17.40 4.77
CA GLY A 275 7.82 17.14 6.06
C GLY A 275 8.66 15.86 6.06
N ILE A 276 8.14 14.78 5.48
CA ILE A 276 8.87 13.50 5.33
C ILE A 276 10.09 13.68 4.43
N ALA A 277 9.94 14.36 3.29
CA ALA A 277 11.03 14.60 2.34
C ALA A 277 12.15 15.47 2.94
N GLU A 278 11.80 16.53 3.69
CA GLU A 278 12.79 17.40 4.32
C GLU A 278 13.57 16.66 5.41
N ARG A 279 12.90 15.85 6.23
CA ARG A 279 13.56 15.02 7.25
C ARG A 279 14.50 13.99 6.61
N ALA A 280 14.04 13.25 5.60
CA ALA A 280 14.88 12.29 4.88
C ALA A 280 16.12 12.98 4.26
N ARG A 281 15.96 14.22 3.77
CA ARG A 281 17.09 15.03 3.26
C ARG A 281 18.07 15.39 4.36
N MET A 282 17.59 15.76 5.54
CA MET A 282 18.45 16.11 6.68
C MET A 282 19.19 14.88 7.22
N GLU A 283 18.50 13.75 7.34
CA GLU A 283 19.09 12.47 7.75
C GLU A 283 20.17 12.01 6.77
N GLY A 284 19.85 11.95 5.47
CA GLY A 284 20.82 11.57 4.44
C GLY A 284 22.05 12.51 4.39
N LYS A 285 21.86 13.81 4.67
CA LYS A 285 22.97 14.75 4.78
C LYS A 285 23.82 14.48 6.01
N ALA A 286 23.19 14.13 7.13
CA ALA A 286 23.91 13.81 8.37
C ALA A 286 24.69 12.49 8.23
N GLU A 287 24.07 11.46 7.66
CA GLU A 287 24.70 10.17 7.36
C GLU A 287 25.87 10.34 6.39
N GLY A 288 25.66 11.00 5.24
CA GLY A 288 26.73 11.23 4.27
C GLY A 288 27.89 12.05 4.83
N LYS A 289 27.63 12.99 5.76
CA LYS A 289 28.68 13.72 6.47
C LYS A 289 29.45 12.81 7.44
N ALA A 290 28.76 11.91 8.12
CA ALA A 290 29.38 10.96 9.04
C ALA A 290 30.22 9.92 8.28
N GLU A 291 29.72 9.35 7.20
CA GLU A 291 30.43 8.41 6.33
C GLU A 291 31.66 9.08 5.65
N GLY A 292 31.47 10.29 5.14
CA GLY A 292 32.57 11.06 4.54
C GLY A 292 33.69 11.35 5.55
N LYS A 293 33.33 11.69 6.79
CA LYS A 293 34.31 11.88 7.87
C LYS A 293 35.03 10.57 8.18
N GLU A 294 34.32 9.47 8.31
CA GLU A 294 34.87 8.14 8.58
C GLU A 294 35.84 7.69 7.48
N THR A 295 35.42 7.81 6.22
CA THR A 295 36.24 7.47 5.06
C THR A 295 37.52 8.31 5.01
N THR A 296 37.41 9.61 5.30
CA THR A 296 38.57 10.52 5.34
C THR A 296 39.56 10.13 6.45
N ILE A 297 39.08 9.78 7.65
CA ILE A 297 39.91 9.33 8.76
C ILE A 297 40.62 8.03 8.40
N LEU A 298 39.91 7.04 7.84
CA LEU A 298 40.51 5.76 7.41
C LEU A 298 41.56 5.97 6.32
N ALA A 299 41.29 6.82 5.34
CA ALA A 299 42.29 7.17 4.31
C ALA A 299 43.54 7.84 4.91
N SER A 300 43.35 8.74 5.88
CA SER A 300 44.44 9.40 6.57
C SER A 300 45.29 8.44 7.39
N ILE A 301 44.65 7.50 8.12
CA ILE A 301 45.38 6.45 8.89
C ILE A 301 46.24 5.60 7.94
N ARG A 302 45.61 5.09 6.85
CA ARG A 302 46.31 4.24 5.86
C ARG A 302 47.47 4.99 5.19
N ASN A 303 47.28 6.27 4.88
CA ASN A 303 48.34 7.10 4.31
C ASN A 303 49.53 7.27 5.24
N LEU A 304 49.31 7.58 6.53
CA LEU A 304 50.37 7.70 7.53
C LEU A 304 51.08 6.36 7.75
N MET A 305 50.37 5.27 7.82
CA MET A 305 50.95 3.93 7.91
C MET A 305 51.90 3.65 6.74
N LYS A 306 51.47 4.01 5.51
CA LYS A 306 52.25 3.75 4.29
C LYS A 306 53.42 4.72 4.10
N THR A 307 53.24 6.02 4.38
CA THR A 307 54.26 7.05 4.10
C THR A 307 55.29 7.20 5.18
N MET A 308 54.87 6.97 6.43
CA MET A 308 55.76 7.13 7.63
C MET A 308 56.11 5.82 8.29
N ASN A 309 55.67 4.68 7.71
CA ASN A 309 55.93 3.33 8.26
C ASN A 309 55.44 3.16 9.69
N LEU A 310 54.31 3.79 10.05
CA LEU A 310 53.69 3.74 11.36
C LEU A 310 52.79 2.52 11.52
N THR A 311 52.67 2.03 12.75
CA THR A 311 51.58 1.08 13.09
C THR A 311 50.23 1.81 13.10
N ALA A 312 49.10 1.07 12.93
CA ALA A 312 47.76 1.63 12.97
C ALA A 312 47.55 2.48 14.25
N LYS A 313 48.02 1.99 15.41
CA LYS A 313 47.90 2.73 16.66
C LYS A 313 48.67 4.05 16.63
N GLN A 314 49.93 4.02 16.18
CA GLN A 314 50.76 5.24 16.06
C GLN A 314 50.15 6.25 15.07
N ALA A 315 49.59 5.80 13.95
CA ALA A 315 48.90 6.65 12.99
C ALA A 315 47.66 7.29 13.60
N MET A 316 46.86 6.51 14.36
CA MET A 316 45.67 7.03 15.04
C MET A 316 46.04 8.02 16.16
N ASP A 317 47.11 7.77 16.91
CA ASP A 317 47.59 8.69 17.92
C ASP A 317 48.11 10.00 17.28
N ALA A 318 48.83 9.91 16.18
CA ALA A 318 49.28 11.07 15.40
C ALA A 318 48.15 11.92 14.86
N LEU A 319 47.02 11.30 14.50
CA LEU A 319 45.77 11.97 14.10
C LEU A 319 44.91 12.45 15.27
N MET A 320 45.41 12.29 16.53
CA MET A 320 44.70 12.64 17.76
C MET A 320 43.33 11.99 17.88
N ILE A 321 43.15 10.78 17.35
CA ILE A 321 41.90 10.03 17.47
C ILE A 321 41.72 9.54 18.89
N PRO A 322 40.58 9.86 19.57
CA PRO A 322 40.37 9.43 20.95
C PRO A 322 40.45 7.91 21.11
N ALA A 323 41.02 7.44 22.19
CA ALA A 323 41.22 6.00 22.48
C ALA A 323 39.91 5.21 22.45
N SER A 324 38.75 5.85 22.77
CA SER A 324 37.41 5.28 22.68
C SER A 324 36.98 4.99 21.25
N GLU A 325 37.47 5.75 20.27
CA GLU A 325 37.13 5.61 18.84
C GLU A 325 38.14 4.75 18.07
N GLN A 326 39.39 4.60 18.58
CA GLN A 326 40.44 3.83 17.90
C GLN A 326 40.08 2.38 17.64
N LYS A 327 39.30 1.74 18.54
CA LYS A 327 38.84 0.37 18.35
C LYS A 327 37.97 0.21 17.08
N LYS A 328 37.17 1.23 16.72
CA LYS A 328 36.34 1.25 15.53
C LYS A 328 37.17 1.22 14.24
N TYR A 329 38.27 1.97 14.22
CA TYR A 329 39.12 2.08 13.03
C TYR A 329 40.16 0.97 12.92
N ALA A 330 40.62 0.42 14.05
CA ALA A 330 41.64 -0.63 14.07
C ALA A 330 41.23 -1.93 13.34
N THR A 331 39.95 -2.20 13.23
CA THR A 331 39.43 -3.38 12.50
C THR A 331 39.23 -3.13 10.99
N GLN A 332 39.46 -1.90 10.52
CA GLN A 332 39.21 -1.48 9.15
C GLN A 332 40.46 -1.04 8.38
N VAL A 333 41.62 -1.00 9.02
CA VAL A 333 42.92 -0.55 8.45
C VAL A 333 43.91 -1.68 8.27
#